data_b1a0f5baa33f751504455e9bf00d8a60
#
_entry.id   b1a0f5baa33f751504455e9bf00d8a60
#
_cell.length_a   1.000
_cell.length_b   1.000
_cell.length_c   1.000
_cell.angle_alpha   90.00
_cell.angle_beta   90.00
_cell.angle_gamma   90.00
#
_symmetry.space_group_name_H-M   'P 1'
#
loop_
_entity.id
_entity.type
_entity.pdbx_description
1 polymer ?
#
loop_
_entity_poly.entity_id
_entity_poly.type
_entity_poly.pdbx_seq_one_letter_code
_entity_poly.pdbx_strand_id
1 'polypeptide(L)'
;IAGLVEKPQRGDYKISEKGLSMLSSCTEEQINKFIKVTVNAKTPKKSSKNKDANNAFSHLENDDERTPEEELADSYDRIKQNVQSQILTTILSKKPQEFERLVVKLLQAMGYGGEVKNSGIVTKLSNDGGIDGIIKEDILGFNHISIQAKRYALDNNVQRHEVQSFVGAVAGTPSKKGVFITTSDYTKGAMEYVESLNGSPTIILINGQQLTEYIYDYGLGLQTEK
;
A
#
# COMPACT_ATOMS: atom_id res chain seq x y z
N ILE A 1 -34.41 8.75 10.35
CA ILE A 1 -34.59 9.63 11.51
C ILE A 1 -35.93 9.23 12.13
N ALA A 2 -35.97 8.87 13.42
CA ALA A 2 -37.14 8.33 14.14
C ALA A 2 -38.28 9.36 14.38
N GLY A 3 -38.32 10.44 13.57
CA GLY A 3 -39.28 11.52 13.70
C GLY A 3 -38.99 12.49 14.84
N LEU A 4 -37.80 12.41 15.45
CA LEU A 4 -37.37 13.29 16.55
C LEU A 4 -36.66 14.54 16.03
N VAL A 5 -36.25 14.53 14.77
CA VAL A 5 -35.55 15.62 14.09
C VAL A 5 -36.17 15.87 12.72
N GLU A 6 -36.38 17.11 12.39
CA GLU A 6 -36.85 17.59 11.09
C GLU A 6 -35.66 18.17 10.30
N LYS A 7 -35.74 18.05 8.97
CA LYS A 7 -34.72 18.57 8.06
C LYS A 7 -35.35 19.62 7.13
N PRO A 8 -35.42 20.90 7.55
CA PRO A 8 -36.04 21.96 6.76
C PRO A 8 -35.32 22.22 5.43
N GLN A 9 -33.97 22.17 5.45
CA GLN A 9 -33.11 22.34 4.25
C GLN A 9 -31.93 21.37 4.30
N ARG A 10 -31.21 21.23 3.18
CA ARG A 10 -30.03 20.36 3.09
C ARG A 10 -28.90 20.93 3.98
N GLY A 11 -28.60 20.22 5.06
CA GLY A 11 -27.60 20.63 6.06
C GLY A 11 -28.18 21.17 7.36
N ASP A 12 -29.46 21.57 7.40
CA ASP A 12 -30.10 22.11 8.60
C ASP A 12 -30.95 21.03 9.28
N TYR A 13 -30.74 20.87 10.57
CA TYR A 13 -31.52 19.95 11.41
C TYR A 13 -32.16 20.71 12.56
N LYS A 14 -33.46 20.50 12.74
CA LYS A 14 -34.25 21.08 13.84
C LYS A 14 -34.90 19.96 14.64
N ILE A 15 -34.85 20.06 15.97
CA ILE A 15 -35.58 19.12 16.85
C ILE A 15 -37.07 19.29 16.61
N SER A 16 -37.77 18.19 16.44
CA SER A 16 -39.24 18.17 16.30
C SER A 16 -39.95 18.34 17.67
N GLU A 17 -41.22 18.72 17.66
CA GLU A 17 -42.02 18.78 18.90
C GLU A 17 -42.01 17.45 19.66
N LYS A 18 -42.02 16.33 18.94
CA LYS A 18 -41.90 14.99 19.50
C LYS A 18 -40.52 14.75 20.13
N GLY A 19 -39.43 15.28 19.50
CA GLY A 19 -38.09 15.22 20.06
C GLY A 19 -37.97 16.01 21.35
N LEU A 20 -38.54 17.20 21.39
CA LEU A 20 -38.55 18.04 22.60
C LEU A 20 -39.34 17.39 23.75
N SER A 21 -40.48 16.81 23.45
CA SER A 21 -41.33 16.13 24.48
C SER A 21 -40.62 14.90 25.05
N MET A 22 -39.90 14.14 24.24
CA MET A 22 -39.11 13.01 24.71
C MET A 22 -37.87 13.41 25.52
N LEU A 23 -37.22 14.49 25.17
CA LEU A 23 -36.10 15.03 25.96
C LEU A 23 -36.52 15.51 27.36
N SER A 24 -37.75 16.00 27.50
CA SER A 24 -38.27 16.48 28.79
C SER A 24 -38.84 15.37 29.68
N SER A 25 -39.21 14.21 29.12
CA SER A 25 -39.98 13.17 29.85
C SER A 25 -39.26 11.80 29.89
N CYS A 26 -38.19 11.56 29.13
CA CYS A 26 -37.52 10.26 29.03
C CYS A 26 -36.04 10.35 29.39
N THR A 27 -35.50 9.27 29.92
CA THR A 27 -34.05 9.11 30.11
C THR A 27 -33.34 8.80 28.77
N GLU A 28 -32.03 9.08 28.69
CA GLU A 28 -31.23 8.83 27.50
C GLU A 28 -31.32 7.38 26.98
N GLU A 29 -31.33 6.40 27.88
CA GLU A 29 -31.50 4.99 27.52
C GLU A 29 -32.84 4.69 26.88
N GLN A 30 -33.92 5.35 27.35
CA GLN A 30 -35.27 5.17 26.79
C GLN A 30 -35.38 5.79 25.39
N ILE A 31 -34.73 6.95 25.18
CA ILE A 31 -34.65 7.59 23.86
C ILE A 31 -33.87 6.73 22.87
N ASN A 32 -32.72 6.19 23.26
CA ASN A 32 -31.92 5.29 22.44
C ASN A 32 -32.67 4.00 22.09
N LYS A 33 -33.39 3.42 23.04
CA LYS A 33 -34.26 2.24 22.80
C LYS A 33 -35.39 2.53 21.82
N PHE A 34 -36.02 3.71 21.92
CA PHE A 34 -37.06 4.15 20.98
C PHE A 34 -36.51 4.32 19.56
N ILE A 35 -35.34 4.94 19.41
CA ILE A 35 -34.66 5.13 18.12
C ILE A 35 -34.35 3.76 17.48
N LYS A 36 -33.76 2.82 18.24
CA LYS A 36 -33.44 1.46 17.76
C LYS A 36 -34.69 0.70 17.27
N VAL A 37 -35.78 0.75 18.02
CA VAL A 37 -37.03 0.08 17.65
C VAL A 37 -37.67 0.72 16.41
N THR A 38 -37.65 2.04 16.29
CA THR A 38 -38.32 2.75 15.18
C THR A 38 -37.53 2.65 13.87
N VAL A 39 -36.21 2.59 13.93
CA VAL A 39 -35.32 2.40 12.75
C VAL A 39 -35.49 0.95 12.23
N ASN A 40 -35.46 -0.06 13.11
CA ASN A 40 -35.61 -1.45 12.73
C ASN A 40 -37.03 -1.82 12.20
N ALA A 41 -38.06 -1.06 12.57
CA ALA A 41 -39.42 -1.29 12.08
C ALA A 41 -39.66 -0.77 10.64
N LYS A 42 -38.79 0.06 10.09
CA LYS A 42 -38.93 0.64 8.73
C LYS A 42 -38.18 -0.11 7.63
N THR A 43 -37.45 -1.20 7.94
CA THR A 43 -36.79 -2.04 6.92
C THR A 43 -37.74 -3.18 6.50
N PRO A 44 -38.23 -3.22 5.25
CA PRO A 44 -39.05 -4.35 4.79
C PRO A 44 -38.16 -5.59 4.62
N LYS A 45 -38.51 -6.69 5.31
CA LYS A 45 -37.94 -8.03 5.08
C LYS A 45 -38.15 -8.45 3.63
N LYS A 46 -37.15 -8.41 2.78
CA LYS A 46 -37.15 -9.09 1.48
C LYS A 46 -36.56 -10.49 1.63
N SER A 47 -37.43 -11.47 1.32
CA SER A 47 -37.12 -12.90 1.27
C SER A 47 -36.14 -13.24 0.15
N SER A 48 -35.17 -14.06 0.52
CA SER A 48 -34.35 -15.07 -0.22
C SER A 48 -34.25 -15.06 -1.73
N LYS A 49 -33.02 -15.19 -2.14
CA LYS A 49 -32.33 -15.79 -3.30
C LYS A 49 -31.67 -14.79 -4.23
N ASN A 50 -30.38 -14.56 -4.00
CA ASN A 50 -29.32 -14.81 -4.95
C ASN A 50 -27.95 -14.50 -4.27
N LYS A 51 -27.09 -15.49 -4.26
CA LYS A 51 -25.69 -15.37 -3.91
C LYS A 51 -25.01 -14.63 -5.08
N ASP A 52 -24.02 -13.80 -4.77
CA ASP A 52 -23.07 -13.14 -5.67
C ASP A 52 -23.23 -11.63 -5.93
N ALA A 53 -23.49 -10.84 -4.87
CA ALA A 53 -23.26 -9.38 -4.94
C ALA A 53 -23.24 -8.72 -3.54
N ASN A 54 -22.59 -9.30 -2.55
CA ASN A 54 -22.59 -8.75 -1.18
C ASN A 54 -21.17 -8.64 -0.61
N ASN A 55 -20.35 -7.76 -1.19
CA ASN A 55 -19.13 -7.33 -0.49
C ASN A 55 -18.98 -5.80 -0.42
N ALA A 56 -20.02 -5.04 -0.72
CA ALA A 56 -19.97 -3.57 -0.67
C ALA A 56 -20.83 -2.93 0.44
N PHE A 57 -21.62 -3.71 1.19
CA PHE A 57 -22.59 -3.16 2.16
C PHE A 57 -22.48 -3.71 3.60
N SER A 58 -21.47 -4.53 3.92
CA SER A 58 -21.30 -5.08 5.27
C SER A 58 -20.55 -4.15 6.24
N HIS A 59 -20.18 -2.94 5.84
CA HIS A 59 -19.46 -1.98 6.69
C HIS A 59 -20.33 -0.89 7.33
N LEU A 60 -21.66 -1.00 7.26
CA LEU A 60 -22.56 0.05 7.80
C LEU A 60 -23.22 -0.29 9.14
N GLU A 61 -22.84 -1.38 9.80
CA GLU A 61 -23.53 -1.81 11.04
C GLU A 61 -22.70 -1.75 12.34
N ASN A 62 -21.44 -1.22 12.30
CA ASN A 62 -20.61 -1.07 13.50
C ASN A 62 -20.00 0.34 13.67
N ASP A 63 -20.64 1.38 13.17
CA ASP A 63 -20.10 2.77 13.21
C ASP A 63 -20.31 3.48 14.56
N ASP A 64 -20.90 2.83 15.57
CA ASP A 64 -21.26 3.49 16.84
C ASP A 64 -20.20 3.35 17.97
N GLU A 65 -19.03 2.73 17.71
CA GLU A 65 -18.00 2.56 18.75
C GLU A 65 -16.60 3.11 18.38
N ARG A 66 -16.42 3.71 17.20
CA ARG A 66 -15.11 4.24 16.79
C ARG A 66 -14.92 5.68 17.24
N THR A 67 -13.73 5.97 17.74
CA THR A 67 -13.37 7.35 18.05
C THR A 67 -13.08 8.15 16.77
N PRO A 68 -13.22 9.48 16.78
CA PRO A 68 -12.87 10.31 15.63
C PRO A 68 -11.42 10.14 15.17
N GLU A 69 -10.51 9.82 16.08
CA GLU A 69 -9.10 9.52 15.80
C GLU A 69 -8.95 8.21 15.03
N GLU A 70 -9.72 7.17 15.38
CA GLU A 70 -9.74 5.90 14.67
C GLU A 70 -10.34 6.05 13.26
N GLU A 71 -11.39 6.83 13.10
CA GLU A 71 -11.97 7.14 11.78
C GLU A 71 -11.00 7.89 10.89
N LEU A 72 -10.25 8.84 11.46
CA LEU A 72 -9.22 9.58 10.73
C LEU A 72 -8.08 8.65 10.30
N ALA A 73 -7.59 7.80 11.20
CA ALA A 73 -6.55 6.81 10.89
C ALA A 73 -6.99 5.84 9.79
N ASP A 74 -8.19 5.27 9.89
CA ASP A 74 -8.76 4.38 8.87
C ASP A 74 -8.92 5.09 7.52
N SER A 75 -9.34 6.35 7.53
CA SER A 75 -9.51 7.15 6.31
C SER A 75 -8.16 7.45 5.66
N TYR A 76 -7.15 7.77 6.45
CA TYR A 76 -5.79 7.97 5.98
C TYR A 76 -5.22 6.68 5.36
N ASP A 77 -5.38 5.54 6.02
CA ASP A 77 -4.90 4.25 5.52
C ASP A 77 -5.58 3.86 4.21
N ARG A 78 -6.89 4.10 4.07
CA ARG A 78 -7.61 3.89 2.80
C ARG A 78 -7.06 4.76 1.67
N ILE A 79 -6.79 6.04 1.95
CA ILE A 79 -6.19 6.96 0.97
C ILE A 79 -4.79 6.46 0.59
N LYS A 80 -3.94 6.12 1.57
CA LYS A 80 -2.59 5.59 1.35
C LYS A 80 -2.62 4.34 0.47
N GLN A 81 -3.46 3.36 0.79
CA GLN A 81 -3.61 2.13 0.01
C GLN A 81 -4.10 2.40 -1.42
N ASN A 82 -5.02 3.35 -1.60
CA ASN A 82 -5.49 3.72 -2.94
C ASN A 82 -4.36 4.35 -3.77
N VAL A 83 -3.59 5.26 -3.18
CA VAL A 83 -2.43 5.86 -3.84
C VAL A 83 -1.38 4.80 -4.20
N GLN A 84 -1.06 3.89 -3.29
CA GLN A 84 -0.13 2.78 -3.54
C GLN A 84 -0.59 1.88 -4.70
N SER A 85 -1.89 1.58 -4.77
CA SER A 85 -2.48 0.82 -5.87
C SER A 85 -2.37 1.57 -7.21
N GLN A 86 -2.55 2.88 -7.21
CA GLN A 86 -2.38 3.73 -8.40
C GLN A 86 -0.92 3.80 -8.84
N ILE A 87 0.02 3.91 -7.90
CA ILE A 87 1.47 3.87 -8.17
C ILE A 87 1.81 2.55 -8.87
N LEU A 88 1.38 1.41 -8.33
CA LEU A 88 1.67 0.09 -8.89
C LEU A 88 1.07 -0.07 -10.29
N THR A 89 -0.18 0.34 -10.49
CA THR A 89 -0.83 0.35 -11.79
C THR A 89 -0.06 1.21 -12.80
N THR A 90 0.40 2.37 -12.39
CA THR A 90 1.19 3.27 -13.21
C THR A 90 2.52 2.64 -13.62
N ILE A 91 3.23 2.00 -12.68
CA ILE A 91 4.48 1.30 -12.95
C ILE A 91 4.26 0.16 -13.96
N LEU A 92 3.20 -0.63 -13.78
CA LEU A 92 2.85 -1.74 -14.67
C LEU A 92 2.48 -1.28 -16.09
N SER A 93 2.03 -0.04 -16.27
CA SER A 93 1.75 0.54 -17.59
C SER A 93 3.02 0.99 -18.34
N LYS A 94 4.16 1.14 -17.65
CA LYS A 94 5.41 1.63 -18.23
C LYS A 94 6.26 0.49 -18.79
N LYS A 95 7.28 0.84 -19.59
CA LYS A 95 8.24 -0.12 -20.13
C LYS A 95 9.16 -0.68 -19.02
N PRO A 96 9.66 -1.92 -19.13
CA PRO A 96 10.59 -2.47 -18.13
C PRO A 96 11.81 -1.59 -17.85
N GLN A 97 12.41 -0.99 -18.87
CA GLN A 97 13.55 -0.08 -18.72
C GLN A 97 13.23 1.19 -17.91
N GLU A 98 11.97 1.67 -17.96
CA GLU A 98 11.53 2.81 -17.14
C GLU A 98 11.41 2.40 -15.67
N PHE A 99 11.04 1.16 -15.42
CA PHE A 99 11.03 0.59 -14.07
C PHE A 99 12.44 0.46 -13.49
N GLU A 100 13.41 -0.04 -14.23
CA GLU A 100 14.82 -0.07 -13.80
C GLU A 100 15.33 1.32 -13.41
N ARG A 101 15.02 2.35 -14.22
CA ARG A 101 15.37 3.74 -13.90
C ARG A 101 14.64 4.27 -12.66
N LEU A 102 13.38 3.90 -12.47
CA LEU A 102 12.59 4.27 -11.29
C LEU A 102 13.23 3.70 -10.03
N VAL A 103 13.63 2.42 -10.06
CA VAL A 103 14.28 1.75 -8.93
C VAL A 103 15.58 2.48 -8.53
N VAL A 104 16.42 2.84 -9.50
CA VAL A 104 17.64 3.62 -9.21
C VAL A 104 17.30 4.97 -8.58
N LYS A 105 16.31 5.69 -9.12
CA LYS A 105 15.86 6.97 -8.55
C LYS A 105 15.29 6.82 -7.13
N LEU A 106 14.59 5.73 -6.85
CA LEU A 106 14.08 5.45 -5.51
C LEU A 106 15.22 5.26 -4.52
N LEU A 107 16.21 4.44 -4.85
CA LEU A 107 17.38 4.25 -4.00
C LEU A 107 18.18 5.55 -3.79
N GLN A 108 18.26 6.41 -4.82
CA GLN A 108 18.84 7.75 -4.67
C GLN A 108 18.04 8.65 -3.73
N ALA A 109 16.71 8.63 -3.82
CA ALA A 109 15.83 9.36 -2.90
C ALA A 109 15.97 8.87 -1.46
N MET A 110 16.26 7.58 -1.26
CA MET A 110 16.58 6.97 0.04
C MET A 110 17.96 7.37 0.58
N GLY A 111 18.77 8.07 -0.21
CA GLY A 111 20.10 8.55 0.19
C GLY A 111 21.27 7.70 -0.29
N TYR A 112 21.03 6.62 -1.02
CA TYR A 112 22.12 5.86 -1.64
C TYR A 112 22.71 6.64 -2.82
N GLY A 113 24.02 6.51 -3.02
CA GLY A 113 24.71 7.15 -4.13
C GLY A 113 25.19 8.58 -3.86
N GLY A 114 24.81 9.20 -2.73
CA GLY A 114 25.17 10.56 -2.36
C GLY A 114 24.60 11.62 -3.33
N GLU A 115 24.98 12.89 -3.16
CA GLU A 115 24.52 14.02 -3.98
C GLU A 115 25.14 14.08 -5.39
N VAL A 116 25.93 13.10 -5.77
CA VAL A 116 26.64 13.10 -7.06
C VAL A 116 25.67 12.77 -8.19
N LYS A 117 25.49 13.71 -9.12
CA LYS A 117 24.79 13.45 -10.39
C LYS A 117 25.44 12.23 -11.06
N ASN A 118 24.64 11.20 -11.42
CA ASN A 118 25.04 9.92 -12.00
C ASN A 118 25.66 8.89 -11.02
N SER A 119 25.32 8.94 -9.75
CA SER A 119 25.74 7.94 -8.75
C SER A 119 25.15 6.54 -8.97
N GLY A 120 24.01 6.44 -9.69
CA GLY A 120 23.41 5.19 -10.11
C GLY A 120 23.59 4.96 -11.60
N ILE A 121 24.18 3.85 -11.97
CA ILE A 121 24.36 3.43 -13.38
C ILE A 121 23.38 2.29 -13.65
N VAL A 122 22.47 2.51 -14.60
CA VAL A 122 21.72 1.41 -15.22
C VAL A 122 22.66 0.76 -16.22
N THR A 123 23.05 -0.48 -16.00
CA THR A 123 23.89 -1.21 -16.93
C THR A 123 23.12 -1.45 -18.22
N LYS A 124 23.79 -1.29 -19.38
CA LYS A 124 23.20 -1.74 -20.65
C LYS A 124 23.05 -3.25 -20.58
N LEU A 125 21.96 -3.76 -21.16
CA LEU A 125 21.68 -5.20 -21.35
C LEU A 125 22.98 -5.94 -21.74
N SER A 126 23.73 -6.39 -20.77
CA SER A 126 24.87 -7.27 -20.94
C SER A 126 24.60 -8.53 -20.13
N ASN A 127 25.17 -9.61 -20.58
CA ASN A 127 24.99 -10.97 -20.07
C ASN A 127 25.54 -11.14 -18.62
N ASP A 128 25.35 -10.16 -17.76
CA ASP A 128 26.01 -10.01 -16.46
C ASP A 128 25.21 -10.68 -15.31
N GLY A 129 24.60 -11.82 -15.61
CA GLY A 129 23.98 -12.67 -14.58
C GLY A 129 22.72 -12.06 -13.92
N GLY A 130 22.12 -11.01 -14.53
CA GLY A 130 20.87 -10.41 -14.07
C GLY A 130 21.07 -9.17 -13.19
N ILE A 131 22.20 -8.48 -13.27
CA ILE A 131 22.38 -7.17 -12.64
C ILE A 131 21.95 -6.09 -13.62
N ASP A 132 20.85 -5.38 -13.29
CA ASP A 132 20.29 -4.31 -14.14
C ASP A 132 20.89 -2.94 -13.82
N GLY A 133 21.47 -2.77 -12.63
CA GLY A 133 22.08 -1.53 -12.21
C GLY A 133 23.04 -1.68 -11.05
N ILE A 134 23.83 -0.63 -10.85
CA ILE A 134 24.77 -0.53 -9.72
C ILE A 134 24.63 0.87 -9.13
N ILE A 135 24.50 0.95 -7.80
CA ILE A 135 24.49 2.21 -7.07
C ILE A 135 25.58 2.22 -6.00
N LYS A 136 26.20 3.36 -5.77
CA LYS A 136 27.13 3.52 -4.65
C LYS A 136 26.38 3.46 -3.32
N GLU A 137 26.94 2.80 -2.33
CA GLU A 137 26.34 2.73 -1.00
C GLU A 137 26.50 4.05 -0.23
N ASP A 138 27.62 4.72 -0.44
CA ASP A 138 28.00 5.94 0.26
C ASP A 138 28.52 7.02 -0.72
N ILE A 139 28.67 8.24 -0.20
CA ILE A 139 29.16 9.40 -0.98
C ILE A 139 30.56 9.17 -1.57
N LEU A 140 31.41 8.46 -0.84
CA LEU A 140 32.82 8.21 -1.27
C LEU A 140 32.87 7.05 -2.27
N GLY A 141 31.87 6.15 -2.26
CA GLY A 141 31.79 5.03 -3.19
C GLY A 141 32.72 3.87 -2.82
N PHE A 142 32.99 3.67 -1.54
CA PHE A 142 33.77 2.52 -1.08
C PHE A 142 33.07 1.20 -1.41
N ASN A 143 31.73 1.17 -1.29
CA ASN A 143 30.92 0.01 -1.61
C ASN A 143 29.90 0.32 -2.70
N HIS A 144 29.45 -0.73 -3.35
CA HIS A 144 28.41 -0.69 -4.36
C HIS A 144 27.32 -1.70 -4.04
N ILE A 145 26.08 -1.38 -4.42
CA ILE A 145 24.94 -2.27 -4.32
C ILE A 145 24.52 -2.65 -5.73
N SER A 146 24.48 -3.95 -6.02
CA SER A 146 23.94 -4.49 -7.26
C SER A 146 22.42 -4.48 -7.23
N ILE A 147 21.78 -4.09 -8.31
CA ILE A 147 20.34 -3.93 -8.41
C ILE A 147 19.81 -4.90 -9.47
N GLN A 148 18.74 -5.63 -9.13
CA GLN A 148 17.91 -6.37 -10.06
C GLN A 148 16.48 -5.86 -9.96
N ALA A 149 15.86 -5.52 -11.07
CA ALA A 149 14.50 -4.99 -11.15
C ALA A 149 13.62 -5.84 -12.08
N LYS A 150 12.61 -6.52 -11.54
CA LYS A 150 11.68 -7.37 -12.30
C LYS A 150 10.27 -6.78 -12.29
N ARG A 151 9.87 -6.18 -13.41
CA ARG A 151 8.50 -5.69 -13.61
C ARG A 151 7.60 -6.86 -14.05
N TYR A 152 7.06 -7.55 -13.07
CA TYR A 152 6.15 -8.69 -13.27
C TYR A 152 4.69 -8.30 -13.03
N ALA A 153 3.75 -9.04 -13.65
CA ALA A 153 2.34 -8.95 -13.32
C ALA A 153 2.11 -9.45 -11.87
N LEU A 154 1.05 -8.97 -11.22
CA LEU A 154 0.80 -9.22 -9.79
C LEU A 154 0.70 -10.70 -9.42
N ASP A 155 0.25 -11.53 -10.35
CA ASP A 155 0.09 -12.98 -10.22
C ASP A 155 1.36 -13.77 -10.58
N ASN A 156 2.41 -13.12 -11.10
CA ASN A 156 3.66 -13.76 -11.51
C ASN A 156 4.77 -13.52 -10.48
N ASN A 157 4.81 -14.35 -9.46
CA ASN A 157 5.79 -14.25 -8.38
C ASN A 157 7.19 -14.66 -8.81
N VAL A 158 8.19 -13.94 -8.29
CA VAL A 158 9.62 -14.26 -8.52
C VAL A 158 9.97 -15.62 -7.91
N GLN A 159 10.54 -16.47 -8.73
CA GLN A 159 10.87 -17.84 -8.36
C GLN A 159 12.26 -17.95 -7.73
N ARG A 160 12.47 -19.02 -6.94
CA ARG A 160 13.76 -19.29 -6.29
C ARG A 160 14.95 -19.26 -7.24
N HIS A 161 14.82 -19.84 -8.43
CA HIS A 161 15.92 -19.92 -9.40
C HIS A 161 16.38 -18.55 -9.91
N GLU A 162 15.47 -17.57 -10.01
CA GLU A 162 15.78 -16.20 -10.41
C GLU A 162 16.61 -15.50 -9.32
N VAL A 163 16.19 -15.67 -8.06
CA VAL A 163 16.93 -15.12 -6.91
C VAL A 163 18.30 -15.82 -6.81
N GLN A 164 18.40 -17.12 -7.03
CA GLN A 164 19.67 -17.87 -7.06
C GLN A 164 20.63 -17.33 -8.12
N SER A 165 20.12 -17.03 -9.33
CA SER A 165 20.91 -16.45 -10.40
C SER A 165 21.50 -15.09 -10.00
N PHE A 166 20.65 -14.22 -9.42
CA PHE A 166 21.07 -12.92 -8.91
C PHE A 166 22.09 -13.02 -7.78
N VAL A 167 21.86 -13.91 -6.81
CA VAL A 167 22.79 -14.18 -5.72
C VAL A 167 24.17 -14.62 -6.26
N GLY A 168 24.18 -15.49 -7.27
CA GLY A 168 25.41 -15.92 -7.94
C GLY A 168 26.15 -14.76 -8.58
N ALA A 169 25.45 -13.88 -9.28
CA ALA A 169 26.03 -12.69 -9.88
C ALA A 169 26.61 -11.72 -8.82
N VAL A 170 25.85 -11.46 -7.75
CA VAL A 170 26.28 -10.59 -6.64
C VAL A 170 27.49 -11.17 -5.89
N ALA A 171 27.55 -12.48 -5.71
CA ALA A 171 28.69 -13.15 -5.07
C ALA A 171 30.01 -12.92 -5.81
N GLY A 172 29.96 -12.70 -7.14
CA GLY A 172 31.11 -12.34 -7.98
C GLY A 172 31.53 -10.85 -7.87
N THR A 173 30.73 -10.00 -7.24
CA THR A 173 31.05 -8.58 -7.08
C THR A 173 31.92 -8.31 -5.83
N PRO A 174 32.77 -7.26 -5.83
CA PRO A 174 33.62 -6.94 -4.68
C PRO A 174 32.82 -6.66 -3.39
N SER A 175 31.68 -5.97 -3.48
CA SER A 175 30.87 -5.56 -2.32
C SER A 175 29.96 -6.66 -1.80
N LYS A 176 29.60 -7.63 -2.63
CA LYS A 176 28.69 -8.74 -2.30
C LYS A 176 27.36 -8.28 -1.67
N LYS A 177 26.85 -7.12 -2.11
CA LYS A 177 25.59 -6.54 -1.66
C LYS A 177 24.65 -6.39 -2.85
N GLY A 178 23.40 -6.81 -2.68
CA GLY A 178 22.40 -6.75 -3.74
C GLY A 178 21.00 -6.44 -3.23
N VAL A 179 20.22 -5.74 -4.06
CA VAL A 179 18.81 -5.48 -3.87
C VAL A 179 18.05 -6.03 -5.07
N PHE A 180 17.12 -6.94 -4.82
CA PHE A 180 16.22 -7.48 -5.83
C PHE A 180 14.83 -6.88 -5.62
N ILE A 181 14.31 -6.16 -6.60
CA ILE A 181 13.04 -5.43 -6.51
C ILE A 181 12.07 -5.95 -7.58
N THR A 182 10.84 -6.21 -7.18
CA THR A 182 9.78 -6.63 -8.11
C THR A 182 8.50 -5.83 -7.90
N THR A 183 7.66 -5.80 -8.93
CA THR A 183 6.27 -5.30 -8.85
C THR A 183 5.27 -6.35 -8.38
N SER A 184 5.68 -7.61 -8.30
CA SER A 184 4.89 -8.74 -7.78
C SER A 184 5.35 -9.12 -6.37
N ASP A 185 5.29 -10.40 -6.07
CA ASP A 185 5.77 -10.96 -4.80
C ASP A 185 6.84 -12.04 -5.05
N TYR A 186 7.40 -12.59 -3.99
CA TYR A 186 8.34 -13.69 -4.01
C TYR A 186 7.67 -14.99 -3.59
N THR A 187 8.06 -16.10 -4.19
CA THR A 187 7.64 -17.41 -3.69
C THR A 187 8.31 -17.69 -2.34
N LYS A 188 7.64 -18.49 -1.51
CA LYS A 188 8.18 -18.94 -0.22
C LYS A 188 9.59 -19.50 -0.35
N GLY A 189 9.83 -20.34 -1.37
CA GLY A 189 11.15 -20.92 -1.62
C GLY A 189 12.22 -19.90 -2.03
N ALA A 190 11.84 -18.74 -2.60
CA ALA A 190 12.76 -17.63 -2.89
C ALA A 190 13.18 -16.91 -1.60
N MET A 191 12.23 -16.64 -0.71
CA MET A 191 12.48 -16.01 0.57
C MET A 191 13.35 -16.88 1.49
N GLU A 192 12.95 -18.16 1.68
CA GLU A 192 13.71 -19.13 2.47
C GLU A 192 15.15 -19.30 1.98
N TYR A 193 15.35 -19.21 0.66
CA TYR A 193 16.70 -19.31 0.09
C TYR A 193 17.56 -18.12 0.53
N VAL A 194 17.05 -16.88 0.47
CA VAL A 194 17.81 -15.70 0.90
C VAL A 194 18.10 -15.73 2.41
N GLU A 195 17.14 -16.17 3.22
CA GLU A 195 17.33 -16.36 4.66
C GLU A 195 18.43 -17.39 4.98
N SER A 196 18.60 -18.38 4.11
CA SER A 196 19.64 -19.41 4.26
C SER A 196 21.07 -18.95 3.92
N LEU A 197 21.25 -17.75 3.36
CA LEU A 197 22.54 -17.21 2.91
C LEU A 197 23.39 -16.69 4.08
N ASN A 198 23.47 -17.17 5.18
CA ASN A 198 24.40 -16.86 6.32
C ASN A 198 25.17 -15.51 6.20
N GLY A 199 24.55 -14.48 5.64
CA GLY A 199 25.04 -13.09 5.55
C GLY A 199 26.05 -12.76 4.44
N SER A 200 26.45 -13.69 3.57
CA SER A 200 27.31 -13.35 2.43
C SER A 200 27.01 -14.21 1.20
N PRO A 201 26.57 -13.60 0.07
CA PRO A 201 26.30 -12.17 -0.11
C PRO A 201 25.07 -11.68 0.67
N THR A 202 25.02 -10.38 0.99
CA THR A 202 23.87 -9.75 1.62
C THR A 202 22.86 -9.37 0.55
N ILE A 203 21.67 -9.95 0.58
CA ILE A 203 20.60 -9.73 -0.40
C ILE A 203 19.35 -9.21 0.32
N ILE A 204 18.81 -8.12 -0.21
CA ILE A 204 17.52 -7.55 0.21
C ILE A 204 16.50 -7.81 -0.88
N LEU A 205 15.34 -8.34 -0.50
CA LEU A 205 14.19 -8.52 -1.39
C LEU A 205 13.15 -7.44 -1.10
N ILE A 206 12.66 -6.76 -2.13
CA ILE A 206 11.61 -5.73 -2.05
C ILE A 206 10.49 -6.14 -2.99
N ASN A 207 9.31 -6.49 -2.44
CA ASN A 207 8.13 -6.83 -3.22
C ASN A 207 7.35 -5.60 -3.66
N GLY A 208 6.26 -5.79 -4.43
CA GLY A 208 5.45 -4.71 -4.97
C GLY A 208 4.79 -3.83 -3.89
N GLN A 209 4.40 -4.41 -2.77
CA GLN A 209 3.82 -3.66 -1.65
C GLN A 209 4.88 -2.75 -1.01
N GLN A 210 6.02 -3.29 -0.60
CA GLN A 210 7.13 -2.52 -0.03
C GLN A 210 7.65 -1.45 -1.00
N LEU A 211 7.71 -1.77 -2.29
CA LEU A 211 8.10 -0.82 -3.33
C LEU A 211 7.16 0.40 -3.36
N THR A 212 5.84 0.19 -3.33
CA THR A 212 4.87 1.29 -3.34
C THR A 212 4.87 2.08 -2.04
N GLU A 213 5.13 1.45 -0.90
CA GLU A 213 5.34 2.11 0.39
C GLU A 213 6.52 3.07 0.32
N TYR A 214 7.67 2.60 -0.13
CA TYR A 214 8.86 3.45 -0.28
C TYR A 214 8.64 4.58 -1.28
N ILE A 215 8.00 4.34 -2.43
CA ILE A 215 7.70 5.40 -3.40
C ILE A 215 6.80 6.47 -2.78
N TYR A 216 5.79 6.06 -2.00
CA TYR A 216 4.91 6.97 -1.29
C TYR A 216 5.65 7.77 -0.22
N ASP A 217 6.42 7.10 0.64
CA ASP A 217 7.10 7.71 1.78
C ASP A 217 8.21 8.69 1.33
N TYR A 218 8.89 8.40 0.23
CA TYR A 218 9.90 9.29 -0.38
C TYR A 218 9.32 10.28 -1.40
N GLY A 219 8.01 10.31 -1.59
CA GLY A 219 7.31 11.27 -2.45
C GLY A 219 7.68 11.19 -3.92
N LEU A 220 8.16 10.03 -4.40
CA LEU A 220 8.67 9.90 -5.76
C LEU A 220 7.52 9.89 -6.79
N GLY A 221 7.47 10.91 -7.66
CA GLY A 221 6.44 11.05 -8.68
C GLY A 221 5.06 11.46 -8.14
N LEU A 222 4.96 11.85 -6.88
CA LEU A 222 3.75 12.38 -6.29
C LEU A 222 3.74 13.91 -6.40
N GLN A 223 2.58 14.48 -6.76
CA GLN A 223 2.34 15.90 -6.67
C GLN A 223 1.46 16.16 -5.45
N THR A 224 1.94 16.96 -4.53
CA THR A 224 1.14 17.47 -3.41
C THR A 224 0.32 18.64 -3.92
N GLU A 225 -1.00 18.50 -4.00
CA GLU A 225 -1.89 19.64 -4.18
C GLU A 225 -1.80 20.54 -2.93
N LYS A 226 -1.57 21.83 -3.16
CA LYS A 226 -1.53 22.86 -2.09
C LYS A 226 -2.90 23.42 -1.87
#